data_0bdab353e444808f7584d1b5fa6211a3
#
_entry.id   0bdab353e444808f7584d1b5fa6211a3
#
_cell.length_a   1.000
_cell.length_b   1.000
_cell.length_c   1.000
_cell.angle_alpha   90.00
_cell.angle_beta   90.00
_cell.angle_gamma   90.00
#
_symmetry.space_group_name_H-M   'P 1'
#
loop_
_entity.id
_entity.type
_entity.pdbx_description
1 polymer ?
#
loop_
_entity_poly.entity_id
_entity_poly.type
_entity_poly.pdbx_seq_one_letter_code
_entity_poly.pdbx_strand_id
1 'polypeptide(L)'
;MDTLLEVDRLTKVFSLGGILSRVRIRAVDNVSFYVKPAEIFALAGESGCGKTTTARMILGFEEPTSGAIVHRGGQGGESENKKVWFTEGVQAIFQDPFGTFNPLRIVDRYFFETIGNFGLAANGKEAVKLIEEKLNAVGLSYDEFSGKYPSEFSGGQLQRISIARALLTDPTLLIADEPVSMVDASLRMSIVNLFKKLKEESGLSVLYITHDLATAYYVSDRIAIMFRGNIVEMGPVERVLMDPQHPYTRLLRESIPEADPKKRWGSRITLSNTEHEEYLRAGCKFAGRCPDATETCKSQVPQDVHIDDVLVKCHKYHSVMKDTSSSHCLA
;
A
#
# COMPACT_ATOMS: atom_id res chain seq x y z
N MET A 1 20.16 7.93 6.10
CA MET A 1 18.89 7.39 6.65
C MET A 1 18.77 5.96 6.20
N ASP A 2 18.53 5.05 7.13
CA ASP A 2 18.37 3.65 6.77
C ASP A 2 17.01 3.48 6.06
N THR A 3 17.05 3.23 4.76
CA THR A 3 15.88 3.02 3.92
C THR A 3 15.85 1.56 3.50
N LEU A 4 14.75 0.86 3.76
CA LEU A 4 14.57 -0.54 3.36
C LEU A 4 14.08 -0.66 1.92
N LEU A 5 13.02 0.10 1.59
CA LEU A 5 12.47 0.20 0.24
C LEU A 5 12.50 1.64 -0.21
N GLU A 6 13.00 1.90 -1.42
CA GLU A 6 12.96 3.21 -2.06
C GLU A 6 12.26 3.09 -3.42
N VAL A 7 11.28 3.95 -3.63
CA VAL A 7 10.54 4.10 -4.89
C VAL A 7 10.81 5.51 -5.40
N ASP A 8 11.46 5.64 -6.55
CA ASP A 8 11.83 6.92 -7.15
C ASP A 8 11.15 7.14 -8.49
N ARG A 9 10.35 8.21 -8.58
CA ARG A 9 9.65 8.69 -9.80
C ARG A 9 8.98 7.57 -10.59
N LEU A 10 8.36 6.63 -9.87
CA LEU A 10 7.74 5.47 -10.47
C LEU A 10 6.55 5.87 -11.34
N THR A 11 6.54 5.38 -12.58
CA THR A 11 5.49 5.68 -13.55
C THR A 11 5.06 4.40 -14.26
N LYS A 12 3.74 4.20 -14.40
CA LYS A 12 3.15 3.14 -15.21
C LYS A 12 2.09 3.70 -16.16
N VAL A 13 2.28 3.47 -17.44
CA VAL A 13 1.33 3.86 -18.49
C VAL A 13 0.73 2.61 -19.12
N PHE A 14 -0.57 2.48 -19.07
CA PHE A 14 -1.31 1.47 -19.82
C PHE A 14 -1.86 2.07 -21.11
N SER A 15 -1.78 1.30 -22.19
CA SER A 15 -2.40 1.64 -23.47
C SER A 15 -3.68 0.83 -23.63
N LEU A 16 -4.83 1.50 -23.65
CA LEU A 16 -6.15 0.89 -23.83
C LEU A 16 -6.65 1.17 -25.24
N GLY A 17 -7.26 0.18 -25.89
CA GLY A 17 -7.89 0.31 -27.20
C GLY A 17 -7.16 -0.44 -28.32
N GLY A 18 -7.80 -0.48 -29.51
CA GLY A 18 -7.31 -1.18 -30.70
C GLY A 18 -6.29 -0.35 -31.51
N ILE A 19 -5.94 -0.85 -32.68
CA ILE A 19 -4.91 -0.28 -33.55
C ILE A 19 -5.20 1.19 -33.97
N LEU A 20 -6.48 1.58 -34.02
CA LEU A 20 -6.94 2.90 -34.50
C LEU A 20 -7.24 3.91 -33.38
N SER A 21 -7.33 3.50 -32.13
CA SER A 21 -7.63 4.39 -30.98
C SER A 21 -6.89 3.93 -29.75
N ARG A 22 -5.74 4.54 -29.45
CA ARG A 22 -4.96 4.26 -28.25
C ARG A 22 -5.16 5.37 -27.23
N VAL A 23 -5.93 5.07 -26.20
CA VAL A 23 -5.98 5.91 -24.99
C VAL A 23 -4.85 5.47 -24.06
N ARG A 24 -4.00 6.41 -23.64
CA ARG A 24 -2.93 6.17 -22.68
C ARG A 24 -3.38 6.66 -21.30
N ILE A 25 -3.43 5.73 -20.35
CA ILE A 25 -3.75 6.06 -18.95
C ILE A 25 -2.48 5.90 -18.12
N ARG A 26 -2.08 6.98 -17.43
CA ARG A 26 -1.01 6.93 -16.42
C ARG A 26 -1.61 6.46 -15.11
N ALA A 27 -1.60 5.15 -14.89
CA ALA A 27 -2.13 4.55 -13.67
C ALA A 27 -1.29 4.90 -12.44
N VAL A 28 0.02 5.10 -12.64
CA VAL A 28 0.98 5.64 -11.65
C VAL A 28 1.79 6.71 -12.38
N ASP A 29 1.91 7.90 -11.79
CA ASP A 29 2.51 9.08 -12.44
C ASP A 29 3.47 9.78 -11.48
N ASN A 30 4.77 9.53 -11.65
CA ASN A 30 5.86 10.14 -10.90
C ASN A 30 5.72 9.99 -9.37
N VAL A 31 5.51 8.75 -8.91
CA VAL A 31 5.34 8.43 -7.49
C VAL A 31 6.70 8.16 -6.86
N SER A 32 7.00 8.88 -5.76
CA SER A 32 8.20 8.66 -4.96
C SER A 32 7.87 8.56 -3.49
N PHE A 33 8.37 7.53 -2.82
CA PHE A 33 8.30 7.34 -1.37
C PHE A 33 9.34 6.32 -0.92
N TYR A 34 9.51 6.20 0.38
CA TYR A 34 10.40 5.21 0.99
C TYR A 34 9.75 4.57 2.22
N VAL A 35 10.18 3.34 2.51
CA VAL A 35 9.82 2.60 3.72
C VAL A 35 11.10 2.35 4.53
N LYS A 36 11.04 2.62 5.83
CA LYS A 36 12.14 2.37 6.77
C LYS A 36 12.10 0.93 7.30
N PRO A 37 13.22 0.41 7.84
CA PRO A 37 13.18 -0.82 8.63
C PRO A 37 12.21 -0.70 9.81
N ALA A 38 11.49 -1.78 10.11
CA ALA A 38 10.49 -1.85 11.18
C ALA A 38 9.44 -0.73 11.12
N GLU A 39 9.01 -0.36 9.91
CA GLU A 39 7.97 0.64 9.66
C GLU A 39 6.74 0.00 9.01
N ILE A 40 5.55 0.42 9.43
CA ILE A 40 4.32 0.20 8.68
C ILE A 40 3.99 1.49 7.94
N PHE A 41 4.21 1.47 6.62
CA PHE A 41 3.90 2.58 5.72
C PHE A 41 2.59 2.31 4.99
N ALA A 42 1.59 3.18 5.16
CA ALA A 42 0.32 3.04 4.46
C ALA A 42 0.32 3.74 3.10
N LEU A 43 -0.24 3.09 2.09
CA LEU A 43 -0.60 3.71 0.81
C LEU A 43 -2.13 3.67 0.69
N ALA A 44 -2.78 4.84 0.88
CA ALA A 44 -4.23 4.92 0.94
C ALA A 44 -4.83 5.79 -0.19
N GLY A 45 -6.12 5.59 -0.48
CA GLY A 45 -6.86 6.36 -1.50
C GLY A 45 -8.02 5.57 -2.08
N GLU A 46 -8.83 6.23 -2.92
CA GLU A 46 -9.99 5.61 -3.59
C GLU A 46 -9.60 4.39 -4.43
N SER A 47 -10.57 3.49 -4.66
CA SER A 47 -10.40 2.37 -5.59
C SER A 47 -9.97 2.88 -6.97
N GLY A 48 -9.08 2.15 -7.63
CA GLY A 48 -8.57 2.52 -8.96
C GLY A 48 -7.57 3.69 -8.98
N CYS A 49 -7.11 4.25 -7.84
CA CYS A 49 -6.14 5.36 -7.87
C CYS A 49 -4.69 4.95 -8.16
N GLY A 50 -4.37 3.64 -8.30
CA GLY A 50 -3.04 3.13 -8.68
C GLY A 50 -2.28 2.38 -7.59
N LYS A 51 -2.83 2.17 -6.39
CA LYS A 51 -2.19 1.48 -5.26
C LYS A 51 -1.73 0.05 -5.60
N THR A 52 -2.65 -0.78 -6.06
CA THR A 52 -2.36 -2.17 -6.46
C THR A 52 -1.37 -2.21 -7.64
N THR A 53 -1.44 -1.25 -8.57
CA THR A 53 -0.45 -1.15 -9.66
C THR A 53 0.94 -0.85 -9.12
N THR A 54 1.04 0.05 -8.13
CA THR A 54 2.31 0.34 -7.43
C THR A 54 2.85 -0.91 -6.71
N ALA A 55 1.99 -1.63 -5.97
CA ALA A 55 2.36 -2.90 -5.35
C ALA A 55 2.87 -3.92 -6.35
N ARG A 56 2.17 -4.10 -7.48
CA ARG A 56 2.56 -5.04 -8.53
C ARG A 56 3.90 -4.70 -9.18
N MET A 57 4.21 -3.41 -9.32
CA MET A 57 5.53 -2.99 -9.81
C MET A 57 6.62 -3.29 -8.77
N ILE A 58 6.36 -3.04 -7.49
CA ILE A 58 7.30 -3.35 -6.41
C ILE A 58 7.52 -4.87 -6.32
N LEU A 59 6.49 -5.67 -6.51
CA LEU A 59 6.55 -7.14 -6.53
C LEU A 59 7.11 -7.71 -7.84
N GLY A 60 7.43 -6.88 -8.85
CA GLY A 60 7.93 -7.32 -10.14
C GLY A 60 6.92 -8.02 -11.05
N PHE A 61 5.61 -7.99 -10.70
CA PHE A 61 4.54 -8.52 -11.57
C PHE A 61 4.23 -7.58 -12.75
N GLU A 62 4.56 -6.30 -12.60
CA GLU A 62 4.40 -5.29 -13.64
C GLU A 62 5.72 -4.54 -13.81
N GLU A 63 6.17 -4.37 -15.04
CA GLU A 63 7.33 -3.52 -15.32
C GLU A 63 6.94 -2.04 -15.29
N PRO A 64 7.67 -1.18 -14.57
CA PRO A 64 7.46 0.26 -14.65
C PRO A 64 7.77 0.78 -16.07
N THR A 65 7.04 1.80 -16.48
CA THR A 65 7.33 2.52 -17.72
C THR A 65 8.57 3.40 -17.56
N SER A 66 8.76 3.97 -16.35
CA SER A 66 9.96 4.71 -15.94
C SER A 66 10.02 4.78 -14.41
N GLY A 67 11.16 5.25 -13.90
CA GLY A 67 11.45 5.31 -12.47
C GLY A 67 12.22 4.09 -11.99
N ALA A 68 12.54 4.05 -10.71
CA ALA A 68 13.33 3.00 -10.09
C ALA A 68 12.72 2.51 -8.77
N ILE A 69 13.00 1.27 -8.44
CA ILE A 69 12.63 0.64 -7.16
C ILE A 69 13.89 -0.04 -6.63
N VAL A 70 14.26 0.26 -5.40
CA VAL A 70 15.44 -0.30 -4.73
C VAL A 70 15.01 -0.87 -3.38
N HIS A 71 15.35 -2.14 -3.13
CA HIS A 71 15.15 -2.80 -1.84
C HIS A 71 16.52 -3.15 -1.24
N ARG A 72 16.75 -2.76 0.02
CA ARG A 72 18.05 -2.92 0.71
C ARG A 72 18.04 -3.98 1.83
N GLY A 73 17.00 -4.78 1.91
CA GLY A 73 16.83 -5.82 2.94
C GLY A 73 16.99 -7.24 2.39
N GLY A 74 18.22 -7.71 2.16
CA GLY A 74 18.45 -9.09 1.77
C GLY A 74 19.92 -9.46 1.86
N GLN A 75 20.25 -10.76 2.02
CA GLN A 75 21.64 -11.27 2.10
C GLN A 75 22.46 -11.06 0.81
N GLY A 76 21.90 -10.45 -0.23
CA GLY A 76 22.49 -10.27 -1.56
C GLY A 76 23.01 -8.88 -1.91
N GLY A 77 22.97 -7.89 -1.00
CA GLY A 77 23.39 -6.50 -1.31
C GLY A 77 22.40 -5.76 -2.23
N GLU A 78 22.75 -4.55 -2.63
CA GLU A 78 21.99 -3.75 -3.59
C GLU A 78 21.83 -4.49 -4.91
N SER A 79 20.65 -5.03 -5.18
CA SER A 79 20.37 -5.70 -6.44
C SER A 79 19.64 -4.72 -7.37
N GLU A 80 20.39 -4.11 -8.27
CA GLU A 80 19.85 -3.38 -9.42
C GLU A 80 19.19 -4.32 -10.46
N ASN A 81 19.24 -5.63 -10.25
CA ASN A 81 18.77 -6.61 -11.21
C ASN A 81 17.28 -6.92 -11.06
N LYS A 82 16.49 -6.47 -12.02
CA LYS A 82 15.04 -6.55 -12.13
C LYS A 82 14.38 -7.95 -11.95
N LYS A 83 15.13 -9.03 -11.82
CA LYS A 83 14.63 -10.41 -11.71
C LYS A 83 14.69 -11.01 -10.30
N VAL A 84 15.25 -10.31 -9.31
CA VAL A 84 15.51 -10.86 -7.96
C VAL A 84 14.53 -10.37 -6.90
N TRP A 85 13.48 -9.66 -7.29
CA TRP A 85 12.50 -9.05 -6.37
C TRP A 85 11.64 -10.07 -5.60
N PHE A 86 11.45 -11.27 -6.15
CA PHE A 86 10.84 -12.42 -5.48
C PHE A 86 11.86 -13.23 -4.70
N THR A 87 12.81 -12.57 -4.12
CA THR A 87 13.71 -13.22 -3.18
C THR A 87 13.03 -13.27 -1.81
N GLU A 88 13.55 -14.12 -0.97
CA GLU A 88 13.18 -14.40 0.40
C GLU A 88 12.78 -13.16 1.21
N GLY A 89 13.37 -11.98 0.88
CA GLY A 89 13.20 -10.73 1.64
C GLY A 89 11.90 -9.94 1.44
N VAL A 90 11.15 -10.17 0.34
CA VAL A 90 9.89 -9.43 0.07
C VAL A 90 8.77 -10.41 -0.24
N GLN A 91 7.70 -10.38 0.54
CA GLN A 91 6.55 -11.26 0.36
C GLN A 91 5.25 -10.46 0.21
N ALA A 92 4.25 -11.05 -0.44
CA ALA A 92 2.96 -10.42 -0.71
C ALA A 92 1.82 -11.11 0.02
N ILE A 93 0.88 -10.29 0.49
CA ILE A 93 -0.43 -10.71 0.98
C ILE A 93 -1.46 -10.04 0.10
N PHE A 94 -2.28 -10.83 -0.58
CA PHE A 94 -3.27 -10.37 -1.53
C PHE A 94 -4.64 -10.14 -0.88
N GLN A 95 -5.45 -9.33 -1.53
CA GLN A 95 -6.78 -8.93 -1.12
C GLN A 95 -7.74 -10.12 -0.90
N ASP A 96 -7.71 -11.10 -1.82
CA ASP A 96 -8.58 -12.29 -1.77
C ASP A 96 -7.80 -13.50 -1.27
N PRO A 97 -8.00 -13.91 -0.01
CA PRO A 97 -7.35 -15.09 0.53
C PRO A 97 -7.84 -16.39 -0.14
N PHE A 98 -9.10 -16.46 -0.59
CA PHE A 98 -9.62 -17.64 -1.27
C PHE A 98 -9.05 -17.77 -2.68
N GLY A 99 -8.85 -16.66 -3.40
CA GLY A 99 -8.19 -16.63 -4.71
C GLY A 99 -6.70 -17.00 -4.67
N THR A 100 -6.08 -16.93 -3.49
CA THR A 100 -4.68 -17.30 -3.29
C THR A 100 -4.46 -18.82 -3.28
N PHE A 101 -5.44 -19.59 -2.87
CA PHE A 101 -5.38 -21.05 -2.76
C PHE A 101 -6.31 -21.73 -3.77
N ASN A 102 -5.81 -22.77 -4.44
CA ASN A 102 -6.66 -23.62 -5.27
C ASN A 102 -7.61 -24.42 -4.38
N PRO A 103 -8.95 -24.30 -4.53
CA PRO A 103 -9.92 -24.95 -3.65
C PRO A 103 -9.87 -26.49 -3.67
N LEU A 104 -9.24 -27.09 -4.68
CA LEU A 104 -9.10 -28.53 -4.84
C LEU A 104 -7.82 -29.12 -4.23
N ARG A 105 -7.01 -28.27 -3.55
CA ARG A 105 -5.77 -28.69 -2.90
C ARG A 105 -5.80 -28.40 -1.41
N ILE A 106 -5.26 -29.32 -0.62
CA ILE A 106 -5.05 -29.06 0.81
C ILE A 106 -4.05 -27.92 1.02
N VAL A 107 -4.26 -27.13 2.06
CA VAL A 107 -3.50 -25.90 2.30
C VAL A 107 -2.04 -26.17 2.69
N ASP A 108 -1.77 -27.28 3.39
CA ASP A 108 -0.43 -27.74 3.76
C ASP A 108 0.55 -27.75 2.59
N ARG A 109 0.04 -28.17 1.43
CA ARG A 109 0.86 -28.33 0.23
C ARG A 109 1.57 -27.04 -0.17
N TYR A 110 0.90 -25.91 -0.01
CA TYR A 110 1.50 -24.60 -0.33
C TYR A 110 2.67 -24.25 0.59
N PHE A 111 2.60 -24.69 1.85
CA PHE A 111 3.69 -24.48 2.81
C PHE A 111 4.88 -25.36 2.48
N PHE A 112 4.64 -26.68 2.24
CA PHE A 112 5.70 -27.60 1.87
C PHE A 112 6.32 -27.24 0.52
N GLU A 113 5.54 -26.80 -0.48
CA GLU A 113 6.06 -26.31 -1.76
C GLU A 113 6.91 -25.03 -1.56
N THR A 114 6.50 -24.10 -0.70
CA THR A 114 7.29 -22.90 -0.38
C THR A 114 8.61 -23.31 0.31
N ILE A 115 8.57 -24.17 1.33
CA ILE A 115 9.75 -24.65 2.03
C ILE A 115 10.71 -25.36 1.08
N GLY A 116 10.18 -26.21 0.19
CA GLY A 116 11.00 -26.92 -0.81
C GLY A 116 11.63 -26.00 -1.84
N ASN A 117 10.88 -25.01 -2.34
CA ASN A 117 11.38 -24.06 -3.35
C ASN A 117 12.49 -23.15 -2.83
N PHE A 118 12.43 -22.78 -1.56
CA PHE A 118 13.43 -21.91 -0.91
C PHE A 118 14.46 -22.69 -0.08
N GLY A 119 14.35 -24.02 0.02
CA GLY A 119 15.29 -24.84 0.77
C GLY A 119 15.32 -24.57 2.27
N LEU A 120 14.17 -24.20 2.87
CA LEU A 120 14.07 -23.70 4.25
C LEU A 120 14.17 -24.79 5.32
N ALA A 121 14.09 -26.08 4.96
CA ALA A 121 14.21 -27.21 5.88
C ALA A 121 14.90 -28.38 5.20
N ALA A 122 15.74 -29.10 5.95
CA ALA A 122 16.48 -30.24 5.44
C ALA A 122 15.65 -31.53 5.35
N ASN A 123 14.56 -31.62 6.11
CA ASN A 123 13.68 -32.79 6.17
C ASN A 123 12.25 -32.43 6.59
N GLY A 124 11.32 -33.40 6.45
CA GLY A 124 9.92 -33.19 6.75
C GLY A 124 9.62 -32.80 8.22
N LYS A 125 10.42 -33.27 9.18
CA LYS A 125 10.21 -32.92 10.60
C LYS A 125 10.56 -31.46 10.86
N GLU A 126 11.63 -30.97 10.27
CA GLU A 126 12.01 -29.55 10.35
C GLU A 126 10.99 -28.67 9.63
N ALA A 127 10.49 -29.12 8.47
CA ALA A 127 9.44 -28.41 7.75
C ALA A 127 8.18 -28.24 8.59
N VAL A 128 7.70 -29.32 9.25
CA VAL A 128 6.52 -29.26 10.15
C VAL A 128 6.77 -28.31 11.31
N LYS A 129 7.95 -28.36 11.93
CA LYS A 129 8.31 -27.45 13.04
C LYS A 129 8.30 -25.99 12.59
N LEU A 130 8.85 -25.69 11.41
CA LEU A 130 8.83 -24.34 10.84
C LEU A 130 7.40 -23.87 10.56
N ILE A 131 6.56 -24.74 9.98
CA ILE A 131 5.14 -24.42 9.71
C ILE A 131 4.43 -24.12 11.04
N GLU A 132 4.61 -24.95 12.05
CA GLU A 132 3.99 -24.76 13.37
C GLU A 132 4.41 -23.43 14.00
N GLU A 133 5.70 -23.08 13.92
CA GLU A 133 6.22 -21.78 14.41
C GLU A 133 5.51 -20.61 13.73
N LYS A 134 5.41 -20.61 12.39
CA LYS A 134 4.77 -19.50 11.66
C LYS A 134 3.25 -19.46 11.84
N LEU A 135 2.59 -20.61 11.99
CA LEU A 135 1.16 -20.67 12.35
C LEU A 135 0.92 -20.11 13.75
N ASN A 136 1.74 -20.47 14.73
CA ASN A 136 1.65 -19.93 16.10
C ASN A 136 1.85 -18.41 16.12
N ALA A 137 2.76 -17.86 15.31
CA ALA A 137 2.96 -16.42 15.19
C ALA A 137 1.70 -15.67 14.77
N VAL A 138 0.84 -16.31 13.96
CA VAL A 138 -0.44 -15.73 13.51
C VAL A 138 -1.65 -16.18 14.36
N GLY A 139 -1.42 -16.93 15.43
CA GLY A 139 -2.45 -17.40 16.36
C GLY A 139 -3.28 -18.55 15.82
N LEU A 140 -2.67 -19.47 15.09
CA LEU A 140 -3.26 -20.74 14.64
C LEU A 140 -2.40 -21.91 15.12
N SER A 141 -3.02 -23.08 15.35
CA SER A 141 -2.28 -24.30 15.63
C SER A 141 -2.11 -25.17 14.40
N TYR A 142 -1.10 -26.06 14.41
CA TYR A 142 -0.87 -27.00 13.32
C TYR A 142 -2.05 -27.98 13.15
N ASP A 143 -2.68 -28.42 14.24
CA ASP A 143 -3.84 -29.33 14.22
C ASP A 143 -5.08 -28.69 13.58
N GLU A 144 -5.26 -27.35 13.76
CA GLU A 144 -6.35 -26.63 13.12
C GLU A 144 -6.14 -26.44 11.62
N PHE A 145 -4.90 -26.55 11.17
CA PHE A 145 -4.48 -26.27 9.79
C PHE A 145 -4.33 -27.54 8.96
N SER A 146 -3.72 -28.60 9.51
CA SER A 146 -3.23 -29.76 8.76
C SER A 146 -4.35 -30.56 8.09
N GLY A 147 -4.12 -30.96 6.85
CA GLY A 147 -5.00 -31.83 6.05
C GLY A 147 -6.27 -31.16 5.53
N LYS A 148 -6.48 -29.86 5.73
CA LYS A 148 -7.71 -29.16 5.37
C LYS A 148 -7.62 -28.45 4.01
N TYR A 149 -8.79 -28.31 3.39
CA TYR A 149 -9.00 -27.55 2.17
C TYR A 149 -9.32 -26.08 2.49
N PRO A 150 -9.08 -25.14 1.54
CA PRO A 150 -9.38 -23.71 1.75
C PRO A 150 -10.84 -23.44 2.17
N SER A 151 -11.80 -24.23 1.68
CA SER A 151 -13.22 -24.09 1.99
C SER A 151 -13.59 -24.43 3.44
N GLU A 152 -12.70 -25.08 4.19
CA GLU A 152 -12.91 -25.46 5.60
C GLU A 152 -12.47 -24.35 6.58
N PHE A 153 -11.93 -23.24 6.05
CA PHE A 153 -11.49 -22.09 6.86
C PHE A 153 -12.43 -20.90 6.68
N SER A 154 -12.58 -20.10 7.74
CA SER A 154 -13.14 -18.77 7.62
C SER A 154 -12.19 -17.83 6.83
N GLY A 155 -12.72 -16.75 6.25
CA GLY A 155 -11.89 -15.75 5.55
C GLY A 155 -10.75 -15.20 6.41
N GLY A 156 -11.01 -14.95 7.71
CA GLY A 156 -10.00 -14.49 8.64
C GLY A 156 -8.93 -15.53 8.98
N GLN A 157 -9.30 -16.82 9.08
CA GLN A 157 -8.34 -17.91 9.25
C GLN A 157 -7.48 -18.07 8.00
N LEU A 158 -8.10 -18.07 6.81
CA LEU A 158 -7.35 -18.22 5.55
C LEU A 158 -6.41 -17.02 5.30
N GLN A 159 -6.81 -15.81 5.72
CA GLN A 159 -5.93 -14.65 5.67
C GLN A 159 -4.73 -14.81 6.61
N ARG A 160 -4.93 -15.28 7.84
CA ARG A 160 -3.82 -15.58 8.77
C ARG A 160 -2.90 -16.67 8.22
N ILE A 161 -3.46 -17.70 7.57
CA ILE A 161 -2.70 -18.75 6.88
C ILE A 161 -1.86 -18.15 5.73
N SER A 162 -2.42 -17.21 4.95
CA SER A 162 -1.68 -16.48 3.92
C SER A 162 -0.51 -15.70 4.50
N ILE A 163 -0.72 -15.03 5.64
CA ILE A 163 0.34 -14.32 6.38
C ILE A 163 1.40 -15.32 6.87
N ALA A 164 1.01 -16.43 7.53
CA ALA A 164 1.93 -17.45 8.01
C ALA A 164 2.80 -18.02 6.89
N ARG A 165 2.21 -18.26 5.71
CA ARG A 165 2.95 -18.71 4.54
C ARG A 165 3.97 -17.66 4.08
N ALA A 166 3.60 -16.38 4.04
CA ALA A 166 4.52 -15.31 3.69
C ALA A 166 5.69 -15.18 4.68
N LEU A 167 5.46 -15.52 5.96
CA LEU A 167 6.49 -15.49 7.00
C LEU A 167 7.48 -16.67 6.94
N LEU A 168 7.24 -17.71 6.13
CA LEU A 168 8.15 -18.86 6.05
C LEU A 168 9.58 -18.48 5.63
N THR A 169 9.73 -17.45 4.80
CA THR A 169 11.03 -17.00 4.27
C THR A 169 11.71 -15.95 5.16
N ASP A 170 11.15 -15.65 6.35
CA ASP A 170 11.62 -14.57 7.23
C ASP A 170 11.82 -13.22 6.48
N PRO A 171 10.77 -12.71 5.80
CA PRO A 171 10.90 -11.54 4.97
C PRO A 171 11.19 -10.28 5.80
N THR A 172 11.92 -9.33 5.21
CA THR A 172 12.15 -8.01 5.80
C THR A 172 11.01 -7.02 5.47
N LEU A 173 10.26 -7.30 4.37
CA LEU A 173 9.15 -6.48 3.91
C LEU A 173 7.95 -7.35 3.49
N LEU A 174 6.78 -7.03 4.03
CA LEU A 174 5.50 -7.52 3.53
C LEU A 174 4.79 -6.42 2.73
N ILE A 175 4.27 -6.77 1.56
CA ILE A 175 3.36 -5.93 0.79
C ILE A 175 1.95 -6.47 0.98
N ALA A 176 1.14 -5.79 1.79
CA ALA A 176 -0.21 -6.20 2.15
C ALA A 176 -1.22 -5.37 1.35
N ASP A 177 -1.75 -5.94 0.24
CA ASP A 177 -2.72 -5.26 -0.62
C ASP A 177 -4.15 -5.59 -0.15
N GLU A 178 -4.78 -4.61 0.50
CA GLU A 178 -6.13 -4.68 1.10
C GLU A 178 -6.34 -5.92 2.00
N PRO A 179 -5.45 -6.22 2.95
CA PRO A 179 -5.40 -7.51 3.64
C PRO A 179 -6.61 -7.82 4.55
N VAL A 180 -7.50 -6.86 4.76
CA VAL A 180 -8.70 -7.02 5.62
C VAL A 180 -10.02 -6.75 4.90
N SER A 181 -10.00 -6.48 3.59
CA SER A 181 -11.20 -6.12 2.82
C SER A 181 -12.23 -7.25 2.72
N MET A 182 -11.76 -8.51 2.62
CA MET A 182 -12.59 -9.72 2.52
C MET A 182 -12.79 -10.42 3.87
N VAL A 183 -12.43 -9.75 4.98
CA VAL A 183 -12.54 -10.29 6.33
C VAL A 183 -13.70 -9.64 7.07
N ASP A 184 -14.43 -10.44 7.84
CA ASP A 184 -15.53 -9.96 8.68
C ASP A 184 -15.09 -8.83 9.60
N ALA A 185 -15.95 -7.83 9.80
CA ALA A 185 -15.65 -6.61 10.56
C ALA A 185 -15.10 -6.92 11.98
N SER A 186 -15.63 -7.95 12.64
CA SER A 186 -15.19 -8.40 13.97
C SER A 186 -13.75 -8.94 13.99
N LEU A 187 -13.27 -9.48 12.86
CA LEU A 187 -11.94 -10.08 12.74
C LEU A 187 -10.91 -9.13 12.14
N ARG A 188 -11.33 -8.03 11.50
CA ARG A 188 -10.42 -7.06 10.86
C ARG A 188 -9.35 -6.56 11.83
N MET A 189 -9.77 -6.09 13.02
CA MET A 189 -8.85 -5.55 14.00
C MET A 189 -7.85 -6.59 14.52
N SER A 190 -8.22 -7.87 14.54
CA SER A 190 -7.30 -8.94 14.95
C SER A 190 -6.16 -9.14 13.95
N ILE A 191 -6.43 -8.97 12.63
CA ILE A 191 -5.40 -9.03 11.58
C ILE A 191 -4.56 -7.75 11.58
N VAL A 192 -5.18 -6.59 11.77
CA VAL A 192 -4.47 -5.30 11.88
C VAL A 192 -3.50 -5.32 13.08
N ASN A 193 -3.95 -5.83 14.24
CA ASN A 193 -3.10 -6.02 15.42
C ASN A 193 -1.97 -7.03 15.18
N LEU A 194 -2.21 -8.05 14.35
CA LEU A 194 -1.16 -9.00 13.97
C LEU A 194 0.00 -8.29 13.23
N PHE A 195 -0.27 -7.37 12.30
CA PHE A 195 0.79 -6.60 11.64
C PHE A 195 1.60 -5.75 12.64
N LYS A 196 0.94 -5.10 13.62
CA LYS A 196 1.64 -4.38 14.68
C LYS A 196 2.55 -5.29 15.48
N LYS A 197 2.02 -6.44 15.92
CA LYS A 197 2.78 -7.44 16.66
C LYS A 197 4.00 -7.92 15.89
N LEU A 198 3.84 -8.26 14.60
CA LEU A 198 4.95 -8.70 13.75
C LEU A 198 6.01 -7.61 13.58
N LYS A 199 5.61 -6.35 13.42
CA LYS A 199 6.55 -5.21 13.40
C LYS A 199 7.32 -5.12 14.71
N GLU A 200 6.65 -5.15 15.86
CA GLU A 200 7.24 -4.96 17.19
C GLU A 200 8.14 -6.13 17.60
N GLU A 201 7.70 -7.37 17.37
CA GLU A 201 8.42 -8.58 17.81
C GLU A 201 9.52 -9.03 16.83
N SER A 202 9.30 -8.87 15.52
CA SER A 202 10.20 -9.39 14.49
C SER A 202 10.93 -8.32 13.70
N GLY A 203 10.65 -7.03 13.94
CA GLY A 203 11.21 -5.93 13.14
C GLY A 203 10.73 -5.91 11.69
N LEU A 204 9.63 -6.59 11.39
CA LEU A 204 9.05 -6.69 10.05
C LEU A 204 8.54 -5.34 9.57
N SER A 205 8.90 -4.94 8.35
CA SER A 205 8.34 -3.75 7.71
C SER A 205 7.14 -4.13 6.85
N VAL A 206 6.16 -3.23 6.74
CA VAL A 206 4.94 -3.48 5.97
C VAL A 206 4.59 -2.29 5.09
N LEU A 207 4.40 -2.53 3.78
CA LEU A 207 3.68 -1.62 2.90
C LEU A 207 2.19 -2.01 2.95
N TYR A 208 1.41 -1.24 3.71
CA TYR A 208 -0.01 -1.50 3.96
C TYR A 208 -0.88 -0.72 3.00
N ILE A 209 -1.46 -1.40 2.01
CA ILE A 209 -2.31 -0.77 1.00
C ILE A 209 -3.77 -0.95 1.40
N THR A 210 -4.51 0.17 1.46
CA THR A 210 -5.91 0.15 1.86
C THR A 210 -6.70 1.34 1.30
N HIS A 211 -8.02 1.20 1.25
CA HIS A 211 -8.95 2.33 1.09
C HIS A 211 -9.60 2.73 2.43
N ASP A 212 -9.38 1.96 3.50
CA ASP A 212 -9.91 2.21 4.84
C ASP A 212 -8.92 3.03 5.68
N LEU A 213 -9.19 4.34 5.80
CA LEU A 213 -8.35 5.27 6.54
C LEU A 213 -8.36 5.00 8.05
N ALA A 214 -9.42 4.37 8.60
CA ALA A 214 -9.49 4.07 10.03
C ALA A 214 -8.47 2.98 10.39
N THR A 215 -8.40 1.91 9.61
CA THR A 215 -7.38 0.87 9.81
C THR A 215 -5.97 1.39 9.51
N ALA A 216 -5.80 2.24 8.47
CA ALA A 216 -4.52 2.87 8.18
C ALA A 216 -4.03 3.74 9.35
N TYR A 217 -4.91 4.60 9.90
CA TYR A 217 -4.58 5.43 11.06
C TYR A 217 -4.13 4.61 12.27
N TYR A 218 -4.81 3.50 12.52
CA TYR A 218 -4.52 2.65 13.67
C TYR A 218 -3.20 1.90 13.57
N VAL A 219 -2.82 1.45 12.35
CA VAL A 219 -1.70 0.50 12.20
C VAL A 219 -0.40 1.15 11.74
N SER A 220 -0.47 2.29 11.02
CA SER A 220 0.68 2.82 10.30
C SER A 220 1.43 3.88 11.08
N ASP A 221 2.73 3.99 10.80
CA ASP A 221 3.58 5.07 11.30
C ASP A 221 3.48 6.30 10.38
N ARG A 222 3.52 6.05 9.06
CA ARG A 222 3.40 7.07 8.01
C ARG A 222 2.39 6.63 6.97
N ILE A 223 1.84 7.61 6.26
CA ILE A 223 0.84 7.40 5.22
C ILE A 223 1.12 8.26 4.01
N ALA A 224 0.88 7.71 2.82
CA ALA A 224 0.76 8.45 1.58
C ALA A 224 -0.67 8.32 1.05
N ILE A 225 -1.28 9.45 0.72
CA ILE A 225 -2.60 9.53 0.10
C ILE A 225 -2.42 9.62 -1.41
N MET A 226 -3.00 8.65 -2.12
CA MET A 226 -2.88 8.54 -3.56
C MET A 226 -4.19 8.87 -4.27
N PHE A 227 -4.12 9.73 -5.30
CA PHE A 227 -5.25 10.11 -6.15
C PHE A 227 -4.86 10.07 -7.62
N ARG A 228 -5.58 9.29 -8.44
CA ARG A 228 -5.40 9.17 -9.90
C ARG A 228 -3.92 9.11 -10.31
N GLY A 229 -3.20 8.17 -9.74
CA GLY A 229 -1.79 7.91 -10.05
C GLY A 229 -0.77 8.77 -9.33
N ASN A 230 -1.19 9.78 -8.56
CA ASN A 230 -0.28 10.70 -7.87
C ASN A 230 -0.37 10.57 -6.36
N ILE A 231 0.74 10.71 -5.64
CA ILE A 231 0.72 11.01 -4.21
C ILE A 231 0.39 12.49 -4.08
N VAL A 232 -0.66 12.80 -3.32
CA VAL A 232 -1.12 14.18 -3.10
C VAL A 232 -0.75 14.71 -1.72
N GLU A 233 -0.58 13.81 -0.75
CA GLU A 233 -0.15 14.15 0.61
C GLU A 233 0.57 12.94 1.23
N MET A 234 1.66 13.17 1.97
CA MET A 234 2.44 12.10 2.61
C MET A 234 3.16 12.63 3.86
N GLY A 235 3.12 11.87 4.94
CA GLY A 235 3.78 12.22 6.20
C GLY A 235 3.44 11.27 7.34
N PRO A 236 3.73 11.63 8.60
CA PRO A 236 3.26 10.91 9.77
C PRO A 236 1.73 10.76 9.74
N VAL A 237 1.23 9.56 10.04
CA VAL A 237 -0.20 9.26 9.89
C VAL A 237 -1.10 10.20 10.68
N GLU A 238 -0.70 10.56 11.90
CA GLU A 238 -1.44 11.50 12.75
C GLU A 238 -1.55 12.89 12.11
N ARG A 239 -0.43 13.40 11.54
CA ARG A 239 -0.41 14.72 10.90
C ARG A 239 -1.29 14.75 9.66
N VAL A 240 -1.14 13.76 8.78
CA VAL A 240 -1.89 13.70 7.52
C VAL A 240 -3.39 13.51 7.74
N LEU A 241 -3.80 12.70 8.73
CA LEU A 241 -5.21 12.39 8.93
C LEU A 241 -5.91 13.31 9.95
N MET A 242 -5.19 13.89 10.93
CA MET A 242 -5.82 14.81 11.89
C MET A 242 -5.84 16.26 11.40
N ASP A 243 -4.81 16.69 10.66
CA ASP A 243 -4.70 18.02 10.07
C ASP A 243 -4.38 17.97 8.56
N PRO A 244 -5.29 17.39 7.74
CA PRO A 244 -5.05 17.20 6.31
C PRO A 244 -4.89 18.54 5.58
N GLN A 245 -3.82 18.66 4.81
CA GLN A 245 -3.51 19.86 4.07
C GLN A 245 -4.13 19.85 2.66
N HIS A 246 -4.10 18.68 1.98
CA HIS A 246 -4.68 18.57 0.65
C HIS A 246 -6.21 18.46 0.69
N PRO A 247 -6.97 19.21 -0.14
CA PRO A 247 -8.45 19.16 -0.15
C PRO A 247 -9.03 17.75 -0.38
N TYR A 248 -8.35 16.88 -1.13
CA TYR A 248 -8.76 15.49 -1.31
C TYR A 248 -8.63 14.68 -0.02
N THR A 249 -7.56 14.85 0.75
CA THR A 249 -7.37 14.16 2.03
C THR A 249 -8.46 14.57 3.04
N ARG A 250 -8.83 15.87 3.04
CA ARG A 250 -9.97 16.37 3.84
C ARG A 250 -11.27 15.68 3.46
N LEU A 251 -11.56 15.60 2.16
CA LEU A 251 -12.75 14.92 1.64
C LEU A 251 -12.78 13.43 2.04
N LEU A 252 -11.65 12.72 1.92
CA LEU A 252 -11.56 11.32 2.34
C LEU A 252 -11.81 11.15 3.84
N ARG A 253 -11.22 12.01 4.68
CA ARG A 253 -11.43 12.01 6.13
C ARG A 253 -12.90 12.27 6.48
N GLU A 254 -13.53 13.25 5.88
CA GLU A 254 -14.93 13.59 6.09
C GLU A 254 -15.89 12.48 5.62
N SER A 255 -15.42 11.62 4.72
CA SER A 255 -16.18 10.45 4.23
C SER A 255 -16.17 9.26 5.19
N ILE A 256 -15.34 9.30 6.26
CA ILE A 256 -15.35 8.25 7.30
C ILE A 256 -16.64 8.42 8.12
N PRO A 257 -17.49 7.38 8.22
CA PRO A 257 -18.69 7.47 9.01
C PRO A 257 -18.35 7.67 10.50
N GLU A 258 -18.81 8.76 11.08
CA GLU A 258 -18.77 8.92 12.53
C GLU A 258 -19.99 8.22 13.16
N ALA A 259 -19.79 7.56 14.29
CA ALA A 259 -20.86 6.85 15.03
C ALA A 259 -21.85 7.81 15.72
N ASP A 260 -21.86 9.11 15.38
CA ASP A 260 -22.77 10.10 15.93
C ASP A 260 -24.02 10.27 15.02
N PRO A 261 -25.23 9.84 15.47
CA PRO A 261 -26.46 9.96 14.70
C PRO A 261 -26.86 11.41 14.36
N LYS A 262 -26.29 12.39 15.08
CA LYS A 262 -26.57 13.82 14.88
C LYS A 262 -25.75 14.43 13.75
N LYS A 263 -24.62 13.80 13.39
CA LYS A 263 -23.77 14.21 12.27
C LYS A 263 -24.25 13.54 10.98
N ARG A 264 -25.33 14.05 10.40
CA ARG A 264 -25.78 13.61 9.08
C ARG A 264 -24.89 14.20 8.00
N TRP A 265 -24.61 13.44 6.95
CA TRP A 265 -23.89 13.90 5.76
C TRP A 265 -24.60 15.13 5.17
N GLY A 266 -24.00 16.31 5.32
CA GLY A 266 -24.63 17.58 5.04
C GLY A 266 -24.59 18.05 3.59
N SER A 267 -23.80 17.42 2.71
CA SER A 267 -23.67 17.84 1.31
C SER A 267 -23.75 16.67 0.35
N ARG A 268 -24.56 16.83 -0.71
CA ARG A 268 -24.51 15.95 -1.88
C ARG A 268 -23.16 16.15 -2.55
N ILE A 269 -22.32 15.12 -2.55
CA ILE A 269 -21.13 15.08 -3.40
C ILE A 269 -21.64 15.04 -4.84
N THR A 270 -21.47 16.12 -5.57
CA THR A 270 -21.78 16.16 -7.00
C THR A 270 -20.67 15.39 -7.73
N LEU A 271 -20.95 14.17 -8.16
CA LEU A 271 -20.08 13.38 -9.03
C LEU A 271 -20.12 14.03 -10.44
N SER A 272 -19.30 15.06 -10.65
CA SER A 272 -19.38 15.87 -11.87
C SER A 272 -18.49 15.40 -13.00
N ASN A 273 -17.57 14.44 -12.77
CA ASN A 273 -16.65 14.00 -13.81
C ASN A 273 -16.49 12.47 -13.79
N THR A 274 -16.32 11.88 -14.96
CA THR A 274 -15.95 10.47 -15.09
C THR A 274 -14.50 10.28 -14.63
N GLU A 275 -14.18 9.12 -14.05
CA GLU A 275 -12.81 8.76 -13.65
C GLU A 275 -11.79 8.98 -14.77
N HIS A 276 -12.22 8.74 -16.00
CA HIS A 276 -11.41 8.91 -17.19
C HIS A 276 -10.95 10.36 -17.41
N GLU A 277 -11.83 11.34 -17.20
CA GLU A 277 -11.49 12.76 -17.34
C GLU A 277 -10.49 13.21 -16.28
N GLU A 278 -10.59 12.68 -15.05
CA GLU A 278 -9.64 12.98 -14.00
C GLU A 278 -8.23 12.48 -14.32
N TYR A 279 -8.10 11.26 -14.87
CA TYR A 279 -6.82 10.73 -15.31
C TYR A 279 -6.17 11.52 -16.45
N LEU A 280 -6.98 12.04 -17.39
CA LEU A 280 -6.49 12.78 -18.56
C LEU A 280 -6.21 14.26 -18.28
N ARG A 281 -6.64 14.80 -17.13
CA ARG A 281 -6.44 16.22 -16.82
C ARG A 281 -4.96 16.58 -16.80
N ALA A 282 -4.60 17.69 -17.45
CA ALA A 282 -3.21 18.15 -17.60
C ALA A 282 -2.64 18.70 -16.28
N GLY A 283 -3.47 19.39 -15.47
CA GLY A 283 -3.08 19.97 -14.19
C GLY A 283 -3.31 19.05 -12.98
N CYS A 284 -3.74 19.64 -11.86
CA CYS A 284 -4.10 18.89 -10.67
C CYS A 284 -5.25 17.93 -10.98
N LYS A 285 -5.05 16.64 -10.75
CA LYS A 285 -6.05 15.61 -11.04
C LYS A 285 -7.35 15.83 -10.26
N PHE A 286 -7.25 16.37 -9.04
CA PHE A 286 -8.40 16.64 -8.18
C PHE A 286 -9.12 17.96 -8.50
N ALA A 287 -8.63 18.82 -9.39
CA ALA A 287 -9.18 20.15 -9.68
C ALA A 287 -10.69 20.17 -10.02
N GLY A 288 -11.25 19.10 -10.58
CA GLY A 288 -12.68 19.00 -10.90
C GLY A 288 -13.60 18.85 -9.70
N ARG A 289 -13.08 18.35 -8.57
CA ARG A 289 -13.83 18.15 -7.32
C ARG A 289 -13.37 19.09 -6.20
N CYS A 290 -12.27 19.82 -6.44
CA CYS A 290 -11.68 20.70 -5.43
C CYS A 290 -12.48 21.98 -5.25
N PRO A 291 -12.96 22.30 -4.04
CA PRO A 291 -13.67 23.56 -3.77
C PRO A 291 -12.77 24.81 -3.92
N ASP A 292 -11.45 24.62 -3.73
CA ASP A 292 -10.45 25.70 -3.79
C ASP A 292 -9.74 25.75 -5.16
N ALA A 293 -10.31 25.13 -6.22
CA ALA A 293 -9.67 25.03 -7.53
C ALA A 293 -9.54 26.41 -8.20
N THR A 294 -8.35 26.69 -8.70
CA THR A 294 -8.03 27.88 -9.52
C THR A 294 -7.79 27.49 -10.97
N GLU A 295 -7.67 28.48 -11.87
CA GLU A 295 -7.33 28.22 -13.28
C GLU A 295 -5.96 27.55 -13.42
N THR A 296 -5.01 27.89 -12.52
CA THR A 296 -3.69 27.23 -12.46
C THR A 296 -3.84 25.75 -12.18
N CYS A 297 -4.74 25.36 -11.29
CA CYS A 297 -4.99 23.96 -10.96
C CYS A 297 -5.49 23.14 -12.17
N LYS A 298 -6.17 23.76 -13.13
CA LYS A 298 -6.70 23.09 -14.31
C LYS A 298 -5.62 22.80 -15.36
N SER A 299 -4.60 23.66 -15.45
CA SER A 299 -3.61 23.66 -16.52
C SER A 299 -2.21 23.20 -16.08
N GLN A 300 -1.84 23.35 -14.81
CA GLN A 300 -0.50 23.07 -14.31
C GLN A 300 -0.52 21.99 -13.23
N VAL A 301 0.46 21.07 -13.29
CA VAL A 301 0.68 20.07 -12.24
C VAL A 301 1.28 20.77 -11.03
N PRO A 302 0.71 20.60 -9.81
CA PRO A 302 1.30 21.18 -8.62
C PRO A 302 2.64 20.50 -8.30
N GLN A 303 3.59 21.29 -7.79
CA GLN A 303 4.86 20.79 -7.29
C GLN A 303 4.70 20.26 -5.85
N ASP A 304 5.64 19.42 -5.43
CA ASP A 304 5.73 18.94 -4.06
C ASP A 304 6.20 20.08 -3.16
N VAL A 305 5.49 20.34 -2.08
CA VAL A 305 5.79 21.33 -1.05
C VAL A 305 5.87 20.63 0.30
N HIS A 306 6.91 20.91 1.08
CA HIS A 306 7.01 20.45 2.45
C HIS A 306 6.39 21.48 3.39
N ILE A 307 5.46 21.02 4.23
CA ILE A 307 4.88 21.78 5.34
C ILE A 307 5.26 20.99 6.59
N ASP A 308 6.26 21.46 7.32
CA ASP A 308 6.92 20.71 8.39
C ASP A 308 7.39 19.33 7.89
N ASP A 309 6.83 18.25 8.44
CA ASP A 309 7.12 16.84 8.11
C ASP A 309 6.13 16.21 7.13
N VAL A 310 5.23 17.01 6.54
CA VAL A 310 4.23 16.58 5.57
C VAL A 310 4.58 17.09 4.18
N LEU A 311 4.63 16.19 3.19
CA LEU A 311 4.73 16.52 1.77
C LEU A 311 3.31 16.70 1.22
N VAL A 312 3.06 17.84 0.55
CA VAL A 312 1.76 18.18 -0.04
C VAL A 312 1.94 18.60 -1.49
N LYS A 313 1.15 18.03 -2.38
CA LYS A 313 1.12 18.37 -3.81
C LYS A 313 -0.10 19.25 -4.13
N CYS A 314 -0.03 20.56 -3.78
CA CYS A 314 -1.15 21.49 -3.95
C CYS A 314 -0.68 22.93 -4.23
N HIS A 315 -1.27 23.60 -5.24
CA HIS A 315 -0.95 24.99 -5.59
C HIS A 315 -1.20 26.00 -4.47
N LYS A 316 -2.09 25.71 -3.54
CA LYS A 316 -2.38 26.56 -2.38
C LYS A 316 -1.13 26.93 -1.58
N TYR A 317 -0.13 26.06 -1.56
CA TYR A 317 1.07 26.21 -0.76
C TYR A 317 2.30 26.70 -1.54
N HIS A 318 2.20 26.93 -2.87
CA HIS A 318 3.33 27.42 -3.68
C HIS A 318 3.80 28.84 -3.31
N SER A 319 2.94 29.65 -2.71
CA SER A 319 3.31 31.00 -2.22
C SER A 319 4.23 30.95 -1.01
N VAL A 320 4.15 29.91 -0.20
CA VAL A 320 4.97 29.73 1.01
C VAL A 320 6.47 29.55 0.67
N MET A 321 6.78 28.98 -0.49
CA MET A 321 8.18 28.82 -0.94
C MET A 321 8.84 30.15 -1.37
N LYS A 322 8.07 31.17 -1.77
CA LYS A 322 8.65 32.47 -2.19
C LYS A 322 9.18 33.28 -1.00
N ASP A 323 8.61 33.11 0.17
CA ASP A 323 9.00 33.88 1.36
C ASP A 323 10.21 33.29 2.07
N THR A 324 10.45 31.97 1.98
CA THR A 324 11.62 31.33 2.61
C THR A 324 12.91 31.50 1.81
N SER A 325 12.84 31.74 0.50
CA SER A 325 14.02 32.05 -0.34
C SER A 325 14.50 33.50 -0.25
N SER A 326 13.66 34.41 0.28
CA SER A 326 13.99 35.82 0.42
C SER A 326 14.70 36.17 1.75
N SER A 327 14.73 35.26 2.72
CA SER A 327 15.28 35.50 4.05
C SER A 327 16.73 35.00 4.25
N HIS A 328 17.39 34.47 3.21
CA HIS A 328 18.78 33.98 3.28
C HIS A 328 19.80 34.82 2.46
N CYS A 329 19.41 36.00 2.02
CA CYS A 329 20.33 36.95 1.34
C CYS A 329 20.46 38.28 2.07
N LEU A 330 20.68 38.28 3.38
CA LEU A 330 21.19 39.44 4.12
C LEU A 330 21.73 38.97 5.50
N ALA A 331 22.95 38.47 5.53
CA ALA A 331 23.90 38.63 6.64
C ALA A 331 25.29 38.20 6.16
#